data_e4593556b995098109d5c6c8ce5f027e
#
_entry.id   e4593556b995098109d5c6c8ce5f027e
#
_cell.length_a   1.000
_cell.length_b   1.000
_cell.length_c   1.000
_cell.angle_alpha   90.00
_cell.angle_beta   90.00
_cell.angle_gamma   90.00
#
_symmetry.space_group_name_H-M   'P 1'
#
loop_
_entity.id
_entity.type
_entity.pdbx_description
1 polymer ?
#
loop_
_entity_poly.entity_id
_entity_poly.type
_entity_poly.pdbx_seq_one_letter_code
_entity_poly.pdbx_strand_id
1 'polypeptide(L)'
;MMRSPHAWAIACRKPSGEVVTMSEPLERPSEKHKWMAWPIVRGVMTLGYAMNLGYRALRFSANVAIEDVMESDNAQVETAASAVSPGRSAAESAKSAESVKSRNREKAATLSNWLAGVNIVLSLAFFIFMYKYIPLLAATELKRIDPALGGRIAFNLVDGGIRLALFLLFIWGVSLWKDIRRVYEYHGAEHKTVFAFEDGKPLEAVEVQKYSTYHPRCGTSFLMTVMLISIGFYMLVPYTTFWARFASRIVLLPVIAGVSYEIIRFAAKHRGSLFALMTAPGLWLQRITTQPPSDEQAQCAIVALDHAMSLEKERGGELVIA
;
A
#
# COMPACT_ATOMS: atom_id res chain seq x y z
N MET A 1 -6.12 7.69 0.85
CA MET A 1 -5.88 7.94 -0.60
C MET A 1 -7.02 7.34 -1.40
N MET A 2 -7.64 8.11 -2.28
CA MET A 2 -8.74 7.65 -3.11
C MET A 2 -8.36 7.72 -4.59
N ARG A 3 -8.92 6.81 -5.37
CA ARG A 3 -8.60 6.69 -6.79
C ARG A 3 -9.87 6.49 -7.61
N SER A 4 -9.97 7.26 -8.69
CA SER A 4 -10.91 7.09 -9.79
C SER A 4 -10.20 6.53 -11.04
N PRO A 5 -10.87 6.28 -12.16
CA PRO A 5 -10.23 5.79 -13.37
C PRO A 5 -9.10 6.67 -13.92
N HIS A 6 -9.23 8.01 -13.87
CA HIS A 6 -8.28 8.96 -14.46
C HIS A 6 -7.78 10.02 -13.47
N ALA A 7 -8.09 9.86 -12.17
CA ALA A 7 -7.61 10.75 -11.12
C ALA A 7 -7.32 10.01 -9.83
N TRP A 8 -6.53 10.62 -8.97
CA TRP A 8 -6.33 10.18 -7.60
C TRP A 8 -6.14 11.39 -6.70
N ALA A 9 -6.51 11.24 -5.44
CA ALA A 9 -6.29 12.26 -4.44
C ALA A 9 -5.89 11.64 -3.10
N ILE A 10 -5.16 12.41 -2.33
CA ILE A 10 -4.76 12.10 -0.97
C ILE A 10 -5.13 13.27 -0.07
N ALA A 11 -5.61 12.99 1.12
CA ALA A 11 -5.82 13.95 2.18
C ALA A 11 -5.01 13.52 3.41
N CYS A 12 -4.26 14.45 3.98
CA CYS A 12 -3.49 14.27 5.20
C CYS A 12 -3.97 15.29 6.24
N ARG A 13 -4.23 14.85 7.47
CA ARG A 13 -4.56 15.73 8.57
C ARG A 13 -3.28 16.08 9.34
N LYS A 14 -2.97 17.37 9.44
CA LYS A 14 -1.91 17.88 10.30
C LYS A 14 -2.29 17.74 11.78
N PRO A 15 -1.33 17.73 12.71
CA PRO A 15 -1.59 17.84 14.16
C PRO A 15 -2.42 19.05 14.55
N SER A 16 -2.33 20.15 13.78
CA SER A 16 -3.17 21.35 13.94
C SER A 16 -4.67 21.12 13.66
N GLY A 17 -5.04 19.96 13.06
CA GLY A 17 -6.40 19.64 12.64
C GLY A 17 -6.70 20.01 11.18
N GLU A 18 -5.85 20.80 10.53
CA GLU A 18 -5.97 21.16 9.12
C GLU A 18 -5.83 19.93 8.21
N VAL A 19 -6.64 19.86 7.18
CA VAL A 19 -6.56 18.79 6.17
C VAL A 19 -5.92 19.34 4.91
N VAL A 20 -4.72 18.84 4.59
CA VAL A 20 -3.99 19.17 3.37
C VAL A 20 -4.26 18.10 2.32
N THR A 21 -4.56 18.52 1.09
CA THR A 21 -4.91 17.63 -0.01
C THR A 21 -3.96 17.77 -1.19
N MET A 22 -3.75 16.67 -1.91
CA MET A 22 -3.10 16.66 -3.21
C MET A 22 -3.93 15.80 -4.15
N SER A 23 -4.25 16.33 -5.32
CA SER A 23 -4.95 15.58 -6.37
C SER A 23 -4.22 15.71 -7.69
N GLU A 24 -4.14 14.61 -8.43
CA GLU A 24 -3.45 14.58 -9.71
C GLU A 24 -4.18 13.67 -10.71
N PRO A 25 -4.05 13.99 -11.99
CA PRO A 25 -4.54 13.12 -13.04
C PRO A 25 -3.74 11.83 -13.14
N LEU A 26 -4.43 10.73 -13.47
CA LEU A 26 -3.86 9.44 -13.76
C LEU A 26 -3.97 9.13 -15.25
N GLU A 27 -2.83 8.83 -15.86
CA GLU A 27 -2.82 8.25 -17.20
C GLU A 27 -2.74 6.72 -17.07
N ARG A 28 -3.64 6.01 -17.75
CA ARG A 28 -3.61 4.54 -17.74
C ARG A 28 -2.48 4.04 -18.64
N PRO A 29 -1.54 3.21 -18.15
CA PRO A 29 -0.47 2.65 -18.98
C PRO A 29 -0.97 1.90 -20.21
N SER A 30 -2.15 1.27 -20.13
CA SER A 30 -2.79 0.55 -21.22
C SER A 30 -3.28 1.44 -22.38
N GLU A 31 -3.45 2.74 -22.14
CA GLU A 31 -3.82 3.72 -23.18
C GLU A 31 -2.60 4.13 -24.00
N LYS A 32 -1.40 4.16 -23.41
CA LYS A 32 -0.15 4.45 -24.09
C LYS A 32 0.35 3.27 -24.95
N HIS A 33 0.21 2.06 -24.43
CA HIS A 33 0.74 0.87 -25.09
C HIS A 33 -0.24 -0.31 -25.06
N LYS A 34 -0.77 -0.71 -26.20
CA LYS A 34 -1.76 -1.80 -26.35
C LYS A 34 -1.32 -3.14 -25.74
N TRP A 35 -0.01 -3.48 -25.77
CA TRP A 35 0.50 -4.73 -25.18
C TRP A 35 0.36 -4.77 -23.66
N MET A 36 0.32 -3.61 -22.99
CA MET A 36 0.08 -3.53 -21.54
C MET A 36 -1.37 -3.88 -21.14
N ALA A 37 -2.27 -3.95 -22.12
CA ALA A 37 -3.65 -4.40 -21.92
C ALA A 37 -3.80 -5.93 -21.97
N TRP A 38 -2.78 -6.68 -22.35
CA TRP A 38 -2.83 -8.14 -22.43
C TRP A 38 -3.07 -8.78 -21.06
N PRO A 39 -3.84 -9.89 -20.99
CA PRO A 39 -4.01 -10.63 -19.74
C PRO A 39 -2.66 -10.95 -19.09
N ILE A 40 -2.61 -11.00 -17.77
CA ILE A 40 -1.42 -11.19 -16.95
C ILE A 40 -0.52 -9.94 -16.95
N VAL A 41 -0.11 -9.42 -18.13
CA VAL A 41 0.75 -8.22 -18.23
C VAL A 41 0.08 -7.03 -17.57
N ARG A 42 -1.20 -6.80 -17.88
CA ARG A 42 -1.96 -5.69 -17.25
C ARG A 42 -2.03 -5.81 -15.73
N GLY A 43 -2.11 -7.04 -15.20
CA GLY A 43 -2.11 -7.27 -13.75
C GLY A 43 -0.80 -6.85 -13.09
N VAL A 44 0.34 -7.24 -13.68
CA VAL A 44 1.68 -6.85 -13.23
C VAL A 44 1.87 -5.33 -13.33
N MET A 45 1.47 -4.74 -14.45
CA MET A 45 1.58 -3.29 -14.67
C MET A 45 0.70 -2.50 -13.71
N THR A 46 -0.54 -2.93 -13.49
CA THR A 46 -1.46 -2.30 -12.53
C THR A 46 -0.90 -2.35 -11.11
N LEU A 47 -0.31 -3.49 -10.72
CA LEU A 47 0.33 -3.63 -9.41
C LEU A 47 1.52 -2.69 -9.27
N GLY A 48 2.44 -2.67 -10.26
CA GLY A 48 3.58 -1.76 -10.25
C GLY A 48 3.17 -0.29 -10.18
N TYR A 49 2.11 0.06 -10.91
CA TYR A 49 1.55 1.41 -10.89
C TYR A 49 0.93 1.77 -9.54
N ALA A 50 0.17 0.85 -8.94
CA ALA A 50 -0.40 1.03 -7.60
C ALA A 50 0.68 1.18 -6.52
N MET A 51 1.78 0.42 -6.62
CA MET A 51 2.93 0.58 -5.72
C MET A 51 3.60 1.95 -5.86
N ASN A 52 3.81 2.43 -7.09
CA ASN A 52 4.35 3.76 -7.33
C ASN A 52 3.44 4.86 -6.76
N LEU A 53 2.13 4.71 -6.94
CA LEU A 53 1.15 5.65 -6.40
C LEU A 53 1.15 5.65 -4.86
N GLY A 54 1.20 4.46 -4.24
CA GLY A 54 1.33 4.32 -2.79
C GLY A 54 2.61 4.95 -2.24
N TYR A 55 3.74 4.78 -2.94
CA TYR A 55 5.00 5.43 -2.57
C TYR A 55 4.90 6.97 -2.63
N ARG A 56 4.28 7.52 -3.67
CA ARG A 56 4.05 8.97 -3.80
C ARG A 56 3.15 9.50 -2.68
N ALA A 57 2.10 8.74 -2.34
CA ALA A 57 1.20 9.08 -1.25
C ALA A 57 1.92 9.11 0.11
N LEU A 58 2.75 8.09 0.40
CA LEU A 58 3.56 8.05 1.62
C LEU A 58 4.57 9.20 1.68
N ARG A 59 5.22 9.51 0.56
CA ARG A 59 6.15 10.63 0.46
C ARG A 59 5.45 11.98 0.72
N PHE A 60 4.25 12.18 0.16
CA PHE A 60 3.46 13.38 0.42
C PHE A 60 3.11 13.49 1.92
N SER A 61 2.61 12.42 2.52
CA SER A 61 2.27 12.40 3.95
C SER A 61 3.50 12.68 4.85
N ALA A 62 4.67 12.13 4.50
CA ALA A 62 5.91 12.38 5.21
C ALA A 62 6.36 13.85 5.09
N ASN A 63 6.24 14.45 3.89
CA ASN A 63 6.56 15.85 3.68
C ASN A 63 5.66 16.78 4.49
N VAL A 64 4.35 16.53 4.51
CA VAL A 64 3.39 17.30 5.32
C VAL A 64 3.73 17.23 6.81
N ALA A 65 4.12 16.05 7.30
CA ALA A 65 4.53 15.89 8.69
C ALA A 65 5.84 16.63 9.03
N ILE A 66 6.81 16.66 8.10
CA ILE A 66 8.07 17.39 8.27
C ILE A 66 7.85 18.89 8.23
N GLU A 67 7.02 19.39 7.32
CA GLU A 67 6.68 20.81 7.22
C GLU A 67 6.00 21.32 8.49
N ASP A 68 5.08 20.56 9.05
CA ASP A 68 4.40 20.92 10.30
C ASP A 68 5.36 21.00 11.49
N VAL A 69 6.34 20.08 11.60
CA VAL A 69 7.39 20.14 12.61
C VAL A 69 8.29 21.37 12.42
N MET A 70 8.68 21.68 11.18
CA MET A 70 9.51 22.85 10.87
C MET A 70 8.79 24.18 11.13
N GLU A 71 7.48 24.24 10.86
CA GLU A 71 6.65 25.42 11.17
C GLU A 71 6.55 25.64 12.69
N SER A 72 6.36 24.57 13.45
CA SER A 72 6.31 24.62 14.91
C SER A 72 7.63 25.04 15.54
N ASP A 73 8.76 24.55 15.04
CA ASP A 73 10.10 24.91 15.50
C ASP A 73 10.44 26.37 15.16
N ASN A 74 10.10 26.85 13.94
CA ASN A 74 10.31 28.24 13.54
C ASN A 74 9.47 29.19 14.37
N ALA A 75 8.21 28.88 14.67
CA ALA A 75 7.36 29.70 15.54
C ALA A 75 7.93 29.83 16.96
N GLN A 76 8.55 28.78 17.49
CA GLN A 76 9.23 28.82 18.80
C GLN A 76 10.51 29.66 18.75
N VAL A 77 11.29 29.59 17.64
CA VAL A 77 12.50 30.40 17.45
C VAL A 77 12.16 31.87 17.27
N GLU A 78 11.10 32.22 16.53
CA GLU A 78 10.65 33.62 16.37
C GLU A 78 10.16 34.22 17.69
N THR A 79 9.47 33.41 18.49
CA THR A 79 9.01 33.83 19.84
C THR A 79 10.21 34.06 20.76
N ALA A 80 11.28 33.27 20.64
CA ALA A 80 12.53 33.47 21.39
C ALA A 80 13.38 34.63 20.85
N ALA A 81 13.37 34.85 19.53
CA ALA A 81 14.14 35.93 18.87
C ALA A 81 13.51 37.32 19.07
N SER A 82 12.18 37.41 19.23
CA SER A 82 11.46 38.67 19.54
C SER A 82 11.82 39.23 20.95
N ALA A 83 12.48 38.43 21.77
CA ALA A 83 12.96 38.82 23.09
C ALA A 83 14.38 39.46 23.08
N VAL A 84 15.09 39.51 21.93
CA VAL A 84 16.44 40.02 21.78
C VAL A 84 16.49 41.08 20.69
N SER A 85 16.86 42.33 21.06
CA SER A 85 16.95 43.51 20.16
C SER A 85 17.95 43.32 19.03
N PRO A 86 17.70 43.85 17.79
CA PRO A 86 18.54 43.62 16.62
C PRO A 86 19.76 44.55 16.52
N GLY A 87 20.94 43.97 16.56
CA GLY A 87 22.20 44.63 16.17
C GLY A 87 22.41 44.59 14.64
N ARG A 88 22.97 45.63 14.10
CA ARG A 88 23.05 46.04 12.67
C ARG A 88 24.00 45.22 11.76
N SER A 89 24.06 43.90 11.85
CA SER A 89 24.93 43.03 11.02
C SER A 89 24.19 41.85 10.33
N ALA A 90 22.89 41.95 10.19
CA ALA A 90 22.04 40.79 9.82
C ALA A 90 21.99 40.49 8.32
N ALA A 91 22.24 41.42 7.41
CA ALA A 91 21.95 41.24 5.96
C ALA A 91 23.00 40.40 5.20
N GLU A 92 24.28 40.45 5.57
CA GLU A 92 25.34 39.64 4.94
C GLU A 92 25.42 38.24 5.53
N SER A 93 25.17 38.08 6.83
CA SER A 93 25.05 36.78 7.48
C SER A 93 23.85 35.99 6.97
N ALA A 94 22.72 36.66 6.64
CA ALA A 94 21.53 36.00 6.10
C ALA A 94 21.78 35.38 4.72
N LYS A 95 22.46 36.08 3.79
CA LYS A 95 22.78 35.53 2.45
C LYS A 95 23.77 34.36 2.48
N SER A 96 24.74 34.38 3.37
CA SER A 96 25.67 33.26 3.59
C SER A 96 24.95 32.05 4.22
N ALA A 97 24.06 32.29 5.17
CA ALA A 97 23.27 31.25 5.82
C ALA A 97 22.30 30.59 4.83
N GLU A 98 21.71 31.37 3.92
CA GLU A 98 20.77 30.86 2.90
C GLU A 98 21.45 29.97 1.84
N SER A 99 22.66 30.34 1.41
CA SER A 99 23.45 29.55 0.46
C SER A 99 24.01 28.26 1.11
N VAL A 100 24.35 28.27 2.39
CA VAL A 100 24.75 27.08 3.15
C VAL A 100 23.53 26.18 3.41
N LYS A 101 22.37 26.78 3.69
CA LYS A 101 21.09 26.06 3.92
C LYS A 101 20.60 25.38 2.63
N SER A 102 20.73 26.02 1.46
CA SER A 102 20.38 25.40 0.17
C SER A 102 21.32 24.23 -0.19
N ARG A 103 22.63 24.40 0.01
CA ARG A 103 23.63 23.34 -0.26
C ARG A 103 23.54 22.17 0.69
N ASN A 104 23.17 22.39 1.94
CA ASN A 104 22.91 21.34 2.91
C ASN A 104 21.58 20.63 2.62
N ARG A 105 20.55 21.33 2.12
CA ARG A 105 19.30 20.73 1.64
C ARG A 105 19.53 19.79 0.44
N GLU A 106 20.33 20.20 -0.55
CA GLU A 106 20.65 19.35 -1.71
C GLU A 106 21.42 18.08 -1.31
N LYS A 107 22.43 18.21 -0.45
CA LYS A 107 23.16 17.06 0.09
C LYS A 107 22.29 16.16 0.94
N ALA A 108 21.43 16.72 1.78
CA ALA A 108 20.49 15.98 2.60
C ALA A 108 19.44 15.24 1.72
N ALA A 109 18.95 15.88 0.66
CA ALA A 109 18.01 15.26 -0.29
C ALA A 109 18.66 14.10 -1.06
N THR A 110 19.91 14.27 -1.51
CA THR A 110 20.65 13.20 -2.21
C THR A 110 20.96 12.02 -1.29
N LEU A 111 21.39 12.29 -0.07
CA LEU A 111 21.65 11.27 0.96
C LEU A 111 20.34 10.56 1.34
N SER A 112 19.24 11.30 1.49
CA SER A 112 17.91 10.77 1.76
C SER A 112 17.42 9.83 0.65
N ASN A 113 17.62 10.19 -0.62
CA ASN A 113 17.22 9.34 -1.76
C ASN A 113 18.05 8.06 -1.83
N TRP A 114 19.36 8.13 -1.54
CA TRP A 114 20.21 6.93 -1.50
C TRP A 114 19.83 6.01 -0.33
N LEU A 115 19.62 6.57 0.87
CA LEU A 115 19.15 5.81 2.03
C LEU A 115 17.79 5.16 1.79
N ALA A 116 16.87 5.88 1.13
CA ALA A 116 15.58 5.32 0.73
C ALA A 116 15.74 4.14 -0.24
N GLY A 117 16.64 4.26 -1.23
CA GLY A 117 16.96 3.16 -2.14
C GLY A 117 17.52 1.93 -1.43
N VAL A 118 18.48 2.13 -0.54
CA VAL A 118 19.05 1.04 0.29
C VAL A 118 17.97 0.40 1.16
N ASN A 119 17.11 1.19 1.78
CA ASN A 119 16.03 0.67 2.61
C ASN A 119 15.03 -0.17 1.81
N ILE A 120 14.68 0.25 0.59
CA ILE A 120 13.82 -0.54 -0.32
C ILE A 120 14.48 -1.88 -0.65
N VAL A 121 15.77 -1.89 -1.00
CA VAL A 121 16.51 -3.12 -1.33
C VAL A 121 16.57 -4.05 -0.12
N LEU A 122 16.89 -3.54 1.06
CA LEU A 122 16.95 -4.32 2.30
C LEU A 122 15.57 -4.89 2.66
N SER A 123 14.51 -4.08 2.54
CA SER A 123 13.15 -4.52 2.78
C SER A 123 12.74 -5.62 1.80
N LEU A 124 13.04 -5.48 0.52
CA LEU A 124 12.75 -6.50 -0.50
C LEU A 124 13.52 -7.80 -0.20
N ALA A 125 14.81 -7.71 0.12
CA ALA A 125 15.64 -8.85 0.50
C ALA A 125 15.10 -9.55 1.75
N PHE A 126 14.68 -8.79 2.76
CA PHE A 126 14.04 -9.31 3.97
C PHE A 126 12.74 -10.06 3.65
N PHE A 127 11.86 -9.49 2.81
CA PHE A 127 10.61 -10.16 2.43
C PHE A 127 10.83 -11.41 1.58
N ILE A 128 11.81 -11.40 0.66
CA ILE A 128 12.19 -12.60 -0.09
C ILE A 128 12.72 -13.67 0.87
N PHE A 129 13.55 -13.31 1.81
CA PHE A 129 14.08 -14.22 2.82
C PHE A 129 12.96 -14.81 3.69
N MET A 130 12.10 -13.96 4.26
CA MET A 130 11.00 -14.39 5.13
C MET A 130 9.95 -15.25 4.41
N TYR A 131 9.55 -14.87 3.19
CA TYR A 131 8.41 -15.50 2.54
C TYR A 131 8.77 -16.49 1.41
N LYS A 132 10.04 -16.58 1.03
CA LYS A 132 10.47 -17.55 0.01
C LYS A 132 11.53 -18.51 0.53
N TYR A 133 12.52 -18.02 1.28
CA TYR A 133 13.62 -18.84 1.76
C TYR A 133 13.23 -19.64 3.01
N ILE A 134 12.73 -18.99 4.07
CA ILE A 134 12.38 -19.66 5.34
C ILE A 134 11.33 -20.76 5.15
N PRO A 135 10.17 -20.56 4.48
CA PRO A 135 9.19 -21.63 4.29
C PRO A 135 9.76 -22.81 3.51
N LEU A 136 10.54 -22.53 2.45
CA LEU A 136 11.19 -23.57 1.67
C LEU A 136 12.21 -24.37 2.47
N LEU A 137 13.02 -23.70 3.30
CA LEU A 137 13.98 -24.33 4.20
C LEU A 137 13.25 -25.21 5.22
N ALA A 138 12.25 -24.67 5.90
CA ALA A 138 11.47 -25.39 6.90
C ALA A 138 10.76 -26.62 6.31
N ALA A 139 10.15 -26.50 5.12
CA ALA A 139 9.55 -27.62 4.43
C ALA A 139 10.59 -28.67 4.00
N THR A 140 11.81 -28.24 3.67
CA THR A 140 12.90 -29.13 3.31
C THR A 140 13.41 -29.94 4.53
N GLU A 141 13.52 -29.28 5.69
CA GLU A 141 13.91 -29.97 6.93
C GLU A 141 12.80 -30.90 7.45
N LEU A 142 11.53 -30.47 7.40
CA LEU A 142 10.39 -31.33 7.73
C LEU A 142 10.33 -32.60 6.87
N LYS A 143 10.60 -32.48 5.57
CA LYS A 143 10.71 -33.65 4.67
C LYS A 143 11.84 -34.62 5.08
N ARG A 144 12.91 -34.14 5.71
CA ARG A 144 14.00 -35.02 6.22
C ARG A 144 13.54 -35.81 7.44
N ILE A 145 12.66 -35.22 8.27
CA ILE A 145 12.11 -35.87 9.47
C ILE A 145 11.02 -36.87 9.08
N ASP A 146 10.11 -36.44 8.17
CA ASP A 146 9.01 -37.30 7.68
C ASP A 146 9.06 -37.40 6.16
N PRO A 147 9.53 -38.55 5.59
CA PRO A 147 9.57 -38.79 4.17
C PRO A 147 8.21 -38.74 3.46
N ALA A 148 7.07 -38.94 4.17
CA ALA A 148 5.75 -38.83 3.61
C ALA A 148 5.47 -37.41 3.05
N LEU A 149 6.12 -36.40 3.63
CA LEU A 149 6.08 -35.01 3.16
C LEU A 149 6.93 -34.76 1.89
N GLY A 150 7.64 -35.79 1.40
CA GLY A 150 8.50 -35.71 0.21
C GLY A 150 7.74 -35.63 -1.11
N GLY A 151 6.47 -36.02 -1.13
CA GLY A 151 5.60 -35.91 -2.31
C GLY A 151 5.45 -34.44 -2.77
N ARG A 152 5.36 -34.24 -4.10
CA ARG A 152 5.27 -32.89 -4.68
C ARG A 152 4.13 -32.06 -4.10
N ILE A 153 2.95 -32.68 -3.94
CA ILE A 153 1.77 -32.02 -3.39
C ILE A 153 1.97 -31.73 -1.89
N ALA A 154 2.30 -32.73 -1.09
CA ALA A 154 2.49 -32.61 0.35
C ALA A 154 3.54 -31.56 0.67
N PHE A 155 4.71 -31.60 -0.01
CA PHE A 155 5.78 -30.62 0.18
C PHE A 155 5.32 -29.17 -0.07
N ASN A 156 4.61 -28.92 -1.16
CA ASN A 156 4.18 -27.55 -1.50
C ASN A 156 2.99 -27.09 -0.63
N LEU A 157 2.17 -27.99 -0.11
CA LEU A 157 1.16 -27.67 0.90
C LEU A 157 1.80 -27.25 2.22
N VAL A 158 2.81 -27.99 2.68
CA VAL A 158 3.56 -27.63 3.89
C VAL A 158 4.28 -26.30 3.73
N ASP A 159 5.03 -26.11 2.63
CA ASP A 159 5.71 -24.84 2.32
C ASP A 159 4.71 -23.67 2.25
N GLY A 160 3.58 -23.87 1.57
CA GLY A 160 2.52 -22.87 1.46
C GLY A 160 1.83 -22.57 2.78
N GLY A 161 1.57 -23.59 3.59
CA GLY A 161 0.99 -23.46 4.94
C GLY A 161 1.91 -22.66 5.88
N ILE A 162 3.21 -22.98 5.89
CA ILE A 162 4.21 -22.22 6.67
C ILE A 162 4.25 -20.76 6.20
N ARG A 163 4.26 -20.51 4.88
CA ARG A 163 4.26 -19.16 4.31
C ARG A 163 3.02 -18.39 4.73
N LEU A 164 1.85 -19.01 4.64
CA LEU A 164 0.59 -18.40 5.04
C LEU A 164 0.57 -18.10 6.53
N ALA A 165 1.04 -19.02 7.37
CA ALA A 165 1.14 -18.81 8.82
C ALA A 165 2.09 -17.64 9.16
N LEU A 166 3.28 -17.59 8.54
CA LEU A 166 4.22 -16.47 8.70
C LEU A 166 3.61 -15.13 8.26
N PHE A 167 2.88 -15.12 7.15
CA PHE A 167 2.21 -13.92 6.67
C PHE A 167 1.14 -13.43 7.66
N LEU A 168 0.26 -14.32 8.13
CA LEU A 168 -0.78 -13.97 9.09
C LEU A 168 -0.18 -13.52 10.42
N LEU A 169 0.85 -14.21 10.91
CA LEU A 169 1.57 -13.85 12.12
C LEU A 169 2.23 -12.48 12.01
N PHE A 170 2.85 -12.17 10.86
CA PHE A 170 3.45 -10.86 10.60
C PHE A 170 2.38 -9.77 10.60
N ILE A 171 1.29 -9.92 9.83
CA ILE A 171 0.22 -8.93 9.77
C ILE A 171 -0.43 -8.73 11.14
N TRP A 172 -0.67 -9.81 11.87
CA TRP A 172 -1.17 -9.73 13.24
C TRP A 172 -0.19 -9.03 14.16
N GLY A 173 1.11 -9.38 14.12
CA GLY A 173 2.15 -8.79 14.94
C GLY A 173 2.28 -7.27 14.72
N VAL A 174 2.32 -6.81 13.46
CA VAL A 174 2.41 -5.37 13.17
C VAL A 174 1.11 -4.63 13.54
N SER A 175 -0.05 -5.29 13.55
CA SER A 175 -1.32 -4.69 13.96
C SER A 175 -1.37 -4.29 15.44
N LEU A 176 -0.45 -4.83 16.25
CA LEU A 176 -0.33 -4.49 17.67
C LEU A 176 0.34 -3.12 17.90
N TRP A 177 1.06 -2.59 16.92
CA TRP A 177 1.66 -1.27 17.02
C TRP A 177 0.63 -0.18 16.80
N LYS A 178 0.63 0.84 17.67
CA LYS A 178 -0.34 1.94 17.64
C LYS A 178 -0.35 2.68 16.31
N ASP A 179 0.80 2.94 15.72
CA ASP A 179 0.91 3.66 14.46
C ASP A 179 0.32 2.85 13.29
N ILE A 180 0.59 1.54 13.25
CA ILE A 180 0.02 0.65 12.23
C ILE A 180 -1.48 0.49 12.43
N ARG A 181 -1.94 0.39 13.69
CA ARG A 181 -3.37 0.36 14.00
C ARG A 181 -4.08 1.61 13.48
N ARG A 182 -3.47 2.80 13.65
CA ARG A 182 -3.99 4.04 13.10
C ARG A 182 -4.08 4.02 11.57
N VAL A 183 -3.09 3.44 10.87
CA VAL A 183 -3.16 3.22 9.41
C VAL A 183 -4.35 2.31 9.06
N TYR A 184 -4.60 1.27 9.85
CA TYR A 184 -5.75 0.37 9.64
C TYR A 184 -7.11 1.04 9.93
N GLU A 185 -7.16 2.04 10.80
CA GLU A 185 -8.33 2.89 11.02
C GLU A 185 -8.62 3.76 9.78
N TYR A 186 -7.60 4.42 9.21
CA TYR A 186 -7.75 5.14 7.93
C TYR A 186 -8.16 4.21 6.77
N HIS A 187 -7.64 2.99 6.73
CA HIS A 187 -8.05 1.99 5.76
C HIS A 187 -9.54 1.59 5.93
N GLY A 188 -9.99 1.46 7.18
CA GLY A 188 -11.42 1.28 7.49
C GLY A 188 -12.28 2.47 7.06
N ALA A 189 -11.77 3.71 7.23
CA ALA A 189 -12.43 4.93 6.78
C ALA A 189 -12.60 4.95 5.25
N GLU A 190 -11.55 4.56 4.51
CA GLU A 190 -11.60 4.45 3.03
C GLU A 190 -12.72 3.48 2.61
N HIS A 191 -12.79 2.28 3.20
CA HIS A 191 -13.81 1.30 2.86
C HIS A 191 -15.24 1.80 3.13
N LYS A 192 -15.48 2.39 4.30
CA LYS A 192 -16.79 2.94 4.65
C LYS A 192 -17.22 4.06 3.69
N THR A 193 -16.29 4.95 3.35
CA THR A 193 -16.54 6.07 2.42
C THR A 193 -16.85 5.56 1.02
N VAL A 194 -16.13 4.52 0.55
CA VAL A 194 -16.39 3.89 -0.75
C VAL A 194 -17.79 3.28 -0.79
N PHE A 195 -18.22 2.57 0.24
CA PHE A 195 -19.56 2.00 0.30
C PHE A 195 -20.65 3.07 0.29
N ALA A 196 -20.51 4.14 1.09
CA ALA A 196 -21.47 5.23 1.12
C ALA A 196 -21.62 5.90 -0.25
N PHE A 197 -20.48 6.10 -0.95
CA PHE A 197 -20.46 6.64 -2.30
C PHE A 197 -21.15 5.70 -3.32
N GLU A 198 -20.87 4.40 -3.28
CA GLU A 198 -21.48 3.41 -4.20
C GLU A 198 -22.99 3.26 -3.99
N ASP A 199 -23.46 3.48 -2.76
CA ASP A 199 -24.89 3.50 -2.40
C ASP A 199 -25.56 4.85 -2.70
N GLY A 200 -24.81 5.84 -3.21
CA GLY A 200 -25.33 7.18 -3.54
C GLY A 200 -25.80 7.97 -2.32
N LYS A 201 -25.24 7.69 -1.14
CA LYS A 201 -25.56 8.39 0.11
C LYS A 201 -24.73 9.65 0.28
N PRO A 202 -25.21 10.62 1.07
CA PRO A 202 -24.44 11.81 1.41
C PRO A 202 -23.10 11.42 2.05
N LEU A 203 -22.01 12.06 1.59
CA LEU A 203 -20.67 11.84 2.12
C LEU A 203 -20.46 12.67 3.39
N GLU A 204 -21.19 12.33 4.43
CA GLU A 204 -21.08 12.89 5.78
C GLU A 204 -20.56 11.82 6.74
N ALA A 205 -19.74 12.20 7.72
CA ALA A 205 -19.13 11.25 8.64
C ALA A 205 -20.17 10.34 9.33
N VAL A 206 -21.31 10.89 9.71
CA VAL A 206 -22.42 10.16 10.36
C VAL A 206 -23.00 9.06 9.46
N GLU A 207 -23.17 9.33 8.17
CA GLU A 207 -23.65 8.32 7.20
C GLU A 207 -22.58 7.29 6.88
N VAL A 208 -21.35 7.74 6.62
CA VAL A 208 -20.21 6.89 6.32
C VAL A 208 -19.94 5.89 7.47
N GLN A 209 -20.08 6.30 8.72
CA GLN A 209 -19.87 5.42 9.88
C GLN A 209 -20.85 4.24 9.97
N LYS A 210 -21.98 4.27 9.30
CA LYS A 210 -22.95 3.16 9.29
C LYS A 210 -22.50 1.97 8.46
N TYR A 211 -21.53 2.15 7.57
CA TYR A 211 -21.07 1.12 6.65
C TYR A 211 -20.00 0.19 7.25
N SER A 212 -19.83 -0.96 6.59
CA SER A 212 -18.83 -1.95 6.96
C SER A 212 -17.41 -1.49 6.60
N THR A 213 -16.42 -1.91 7.39
CA THR A 213 -15.00 -1.78 7.06
C THR A 213 -14.49 -2.87 6.11
N TYR A 214 -15.31 -3.88 5.76
CA TYR A 214 -14.92 -5.02 4.92
C TYR A 214 -15.37 -4.81 3.48
N HIS A 215 -14.43 -4.52 2.58
CA HIS A 215 -14.72 -4.22 1.18
C HIS A 215 -14.15 -5.30 0.24
N PRO A 216 -14.94 -5.85 -0.72
CA PRO A 216 -14.50 -6.98 -1.55
C PRO A 216 -13.41 -6.62 -2.57
N ARG A 217 -13.24 -5.36 -2.93
CA ARG A 217 -12.24 -4.87 -3.90
C ARG A 217 -10.96 -4.35 -3.24
N CYS A 218 -10.73 -4.68 -1.97
CA CYS A 218 -9.56 -4.23 -1.24
C CYS A 218 -8.26 -4.89 -1.73
N GLY A 219 -7.18 -4.11 -1.80
CA GLY A 219 -5.86 -4.58 -2.17
C GLY A 219 -5.26 -5.62 -1.22
N THR A 220 -5.65 -5.64 0.07
CA THR A 220 -5.19 -6.68 1.02
C THR A 220 -5.80 -8.05 0.70
N SER A 221 -7.02 -8.10 0.15
CA SER A 221 -7.61 -9.33 -0.38
C SER A 221 -6.81 -9.91 -1.54
N PHE A 222 -6.19 -9.04 -2.36
CA PHE A 222 -5.29 -9.48 -3.43
C PHE A 222 -4.07 -10.24 -2.88
N LEU A 223 -3.45 -9.78 -1.80
CA LEU A 223 -2.29 -10.45 -1.19
C LEU A 223 -2.64 -11.88 -0.75
N MET A 224 -3.79 -12.06 -0.09
CA MET A 224 -4.26 -13.38 0.33
C MET A 224 -4.48 -14.29 -0.89
N THR A 225 -5.14 -13.79 -1.92
CA THR A 225 -5.39 -14.54 -3.15
C THR A 225 -4.08 -14.95 -3.84
N VAL A 226 -3.09 -14.06 -3.94
CA VAL A 226 -1.76 -14.36 -4.46
C VAL A 226 -1.08 -15.48 -3.66
N MET A 227 -1.19 -15.46 -2.32
CA MET A 227 -0.64 -16.50 -1.46
C MET A 227 -1.25 -17.87 -1.78
N LEU A 228 -2.58 -17.96 -1.87
CA LEU A 228 -3.29 -19.21 -2.16
C LEU A 228 -3.00 -19.73 -3.56
N ILE A 229 -3.06 -18.86 -4.57
CA ILE A 229 -2.77 -19.23 -5.96
C ILE A 229 -1.32 -19.68 -6.11
N SER A 230 -0.38 -19.06 -5.40
CA SER A 230 1.03 -19.46 -5.45
C SER A 230 1.27 -20.90 -5.01
N ILE A 231 0.47 -21.42 -4.07
CA ILE A 231 0.56 -22.83 -3.63
C ILE A 231 0.27 -23.76 -4.82
N GLY A 232 -0.85 -23.51 -5.54
CA GLY A 232 -1.21 -24.29 -6.73
C GLY A 232 -0.14 -24.21 -7.82
N PHE A 233 0.39 -23.02 -8.12
CA PHE A 233 1.45 -22.87 -9.12
C PHE A 233 2.72 -23.65 -8.76
N TYR A 234 3.13 -23.64 -7.49
CA TYR A 234 4.34 -24.37 -7.07
C TYR A 234 4.15 -25.89 -7.06
N MET A 235 2.92 -26.40 -6.97
CA MET A 235 2.64 -27.82 -7.18
C MET A 235 2.87 -28.26 -8.63
N LEU A 236 2.78 -27.35 -9.60
CA LEU A 236 3.04 -27.64 -11.02
C LEU A 236 4.55 -27.66 -11.35
N VAL A 237 5.39 -27.05 -10.50
CA VAL A 237 6.84 -26.95 -10.73
C VAL A 237 7.51 -28.32 -10.47
N PRO A 238 8.22 -28.90 -11.45
CA PRO A 238 8.79 -30.24 -11.34
C PRO A 238 10.12 -30.29 -10.59
N TYR A 239 10.71 -29.16 -10.25
CA TYR A 239 12.04 -29.09 -9.64
C TYR A 239 12.08 -29.71 -8.23
N THR A 240 13.16 -30.48 -7.97
CA THR A 240 13.35 -31.19 -6.72
C THR A 240 14.45 -30.60 -5.84
N THR A 241 15.44 -29.95 -6.47
CA THR A 241 16.56 -29.32 -5.75
C THR A 241 16.14 -28.01 -5.08
N PHE A 242 16.72 -27.70 -3.92
CA PHE A 242 16.40 -26.51 -3.13
C PHE A 242 16.55 -25.21 -3.96
N TRP A 243 17.69 -25.00 -4.60
CA TRP A 243 17.96 -23.76 -5.34
C TRP A 243 17.10 -23.60 -6.58
N ALA A 244 16.78 -24.68 -7.30
CA ALA A 244 15.87 -24.61 -8.44
C ALA A 244 14.44 -24.28 -7.99
N ARG A 245 13.98 -24.83 -6.87
CA ARG A 245 12.70 -24.44 -6.25
C ARG A 245 12.71 -22.97 -5.80
N PHE A 246 13.78 -22.52 -5.16
CA PHE A 246 13.90 -21.13 -4.73
C PHE A 246 13.87 -20.16 -5.92
N ALA A 247 14.67 -20.41 -6.94
CA ALA A 247 14.70 -19.61 -8.16
C ALA A 247 13.32 -19.58 -8.86
N SER A 248 12.64 -20.74 -8.98
CA SER A 248 11.31 -20.80 -9.60
C SER A 248 10.28 -19.96 -8.84
N ARG A 249 10.37 -19.88 -7.50
CA ARG A 249 9.48 -19.06 -6.68
C ARG A 249 9.64 -17.56 -6.90
N ILE A 250 10.83 -17.13 -7.32
CA ILE A 250 11.11 -15.72 -7.66
C ILE A 250 10.65 -15.44 -9.10
N VAL A 251 11.05 -16.28 -10.04
CA VAL A 251 10.75 -16.11 -11.48
C VAL A 251 9.24 -16.15 -11.75
N LEU A 252 8.49 -16.99 -11.03
CA LEU A 252 7.03 -17.11 -11.20
C LEU A 252 6.24 -15.99 -10.53
N LEU A 253 6.85 -15.14 -9.70
CA LEU A 253 6.13 -14.06 -9.01
C LEU A 253 5.30 -13.16 -9.94
N PRO A 254 5.86 -12.63 -11.06
CA PRO A 254 5.08 -11.79 -11.96
C PRO A 254 3.90 -12.55 -12.59
N VAL A 255 4.10 -13.82 -12.96
CA VAL A 255 3.05 -14.64 -13.54
C VAL A 255 1.93 -14.90 -12.55
N ILE A 256 2.29 -15.29 -11.31
CA ILE A 256 1.33 -15.53 -10.23
C ILE A 256 0.55 -14.25 -9.91
N ALA A 257 1.22 -13.11 -9.82
CA ALA A 257 0.56 -11.82 -9.58
C ALA A 257 -0.41 -11.44 -10.70
N GLY A 258 0.00 -11.62 -11.96
CA GLY A 258 -0.84 -11.35 -13.11
C GLY A 258 -2.07 -12.26 -13.17
N VAL A 259 -1.90 -13.57 -12.96
CA VAL A 259 -3.02 -14.53 -12.92
C VAL A 259 -3.96 -14.23 -11.74
N SER A 260 -3.42 -13.91 -10.57
CA SER A 260 -4.22 -13.54 -9.40
C SER A 260 -5.07 -12.30 -9.65
N TYR A 261 -4.51 -11.30 -10.34
CA TYR A 261 -5.24 -10.12 -10.77
C TYR A 261 -6.43 -10.48 -11.68
N GLU A 262 -6.21 -11.35 -12.68
CA GLU A 262 -7.27 -11.77 -13.60
C GLU A 262 -8.39 -12.53 -12.87
N ILE A 263 -8.04 -13.41 -11.93
CA ILE A 263 -9.01 -14.16 -11.12
C ILE A 263 -9.85 -13.22 -10.28
N ILE A 264 -9.24 -12.25 -9.58
CA ILE A 264 -9.98 -11.28 -8.76
C ILE A 264 -10.88 -10.41 -9.63
N ARG A 265 -10.38 -9.94 -10.77
CA ARG A 265 -11.17 -9.16 -11.73
C ARG A 265 -12.37 -9.95 -12.26
N PHE A 266 -12.18 -11.23 -12.55
CA PHE A 266 -13.27 -12.13 -12.97
C PHE A 266 -14.27 -12.34 -11.84
N ALA A 267 -13.81 -12.63 -10.62
CA ALA A 267 -14.65 -12.82 -9.43
C ALA A 267 -15.48 -11.55 -9.12
N ALA A 268 -14.91 -10.38 -9.27
CA ALA A 268 -15.61 -9.11 -9.06
C ALA A 268 -16.78 -8.90 -10.04
N LYS A 269 -16.65 -9.41 -11.27
CA LYS A 269 -17.73 -9.38 -12.28
C LYS A 269 -18.79 -10.46 -12.09
N HIS A 270 -18.43 -11.60 -11.50
CA HIS A 270 -19.27 -12.78 -11.35
C HIS A 270 -19.42 -13.14 -9.88
N ARG A 271 -20.12 -12.29 -9.11
CA ARG A 271 -20.26 -12.39 -7.64
C ARG A 271 -20.86 -13.71 -7.13
N GLY A 272 -21.62 -14.44 -7.95
CA GLY A 272 -22.20 -15.76 -7.63
C GLY A 272 -21.31 -16.96 -8.01
N SER A 273 -20.12 -16.76 -8.54
CA SER A 273 -19.24 -17.83 -9.01
C SER A 273 -18.39 -18.44 -7.88
N LEU A 274 -17.89 -19.67 -8.12
CA LEU A 274 -16.90 -20.31 -7.24
C LEU A 274 -15.66 -19.45 -7.03
N PHE A 275 -15.30 -18.61 -8.01
CA PHE A 275 -14.18 -17.69 -7.91
C PHE A 275 -14.42 -16.57 -6.86
N ALA A 276 -15.67 -16.21 -6.58
CA ALA A 276 -15.99 -15.28 -5.50
C ALA A 276 -15.62 -15.89 -4.13
N LEU A 277 -15.71 -17.21 -3.96
CA LEU A 277 -15.25 -17.89 -2.75
C LEU A 277 -13.74 -17.75 -2.52
N MET A 278 -12.94 -17.63 -3.57
CA MET A 278 -11.49 -17.40 -3.46
C MET A 278 -11.14 -16.02 -2.88
N THR A 279 -12.07 -15.06 -2.90
CA THR A 279 -11.89 -13.74 -2.27
C THR A 279 -12.28 -13.72 -0.79
N ALA A 280 -13.04 -14.71 -0.31
CA ALA A 280 -13.49 -14.80 1.08
C ALA A 280 -12.34 -14.81 2.11
N PRO A 281 -11.22 -15.53 1.92
CA PRO A 281 -10.08 -15.44 2.82
C PRO A 281 -9.50 -14.03 2.91
N GLY A 282 -9.56 -13.26 1.81
CA GLY A 282 -9.16 -11.86 1.79
C GLY A 282 -10.07 -10.96 2.63
N LEU A 283 -11.38 -11.17 2.58
CA LEU A 283 -12.34 -10.48 3.46
C LEU A 283 -12.09 -10.82 4.94
N TRP A 284 -11.76 -12.09 5.23
CA TRP A 284 -11.39 -12.47 6.59
C TRP A 284 -10.12 -11.76 7.08
N LEU A 285 -9.10 -11.61 6.22
CA LEU A 285 -7.87 -10.87 6.54
C LEU A 285 -8.15 -9.41 6.93
N GLN A 286 -9.18 -8.79 6.36
CA GLN A 286 -9.56 -7.41 6.67
C GLN A 286 -10.00 -7.23 8.13
N ARG A 287 -10.38 -8.29 8.86
CA ARG A 287 -10.61 -8.20 10.31
C ARG A 287 -9.37 -7.75 11.08
N ILE A 288 -8.19 -7.97 10.52
CA ILE A 288 -6.92 -7.53 11.10
C ILE A 288 -6.48 -6.20 10.47
N THR A 289 -6.61 -6.07 9.15
CA THR A 289 -6.04 -4.96 8.36
C THR A 289 -6.96 -3.76 8.21
N THR A 290 -8.18 -3.80 8.75
CA THR A 290 -9.08 -2.64 8.87
C THR A 290 -9.59 -2.52 10.30
N GLN A 291 -9.68 -1.28 10.80
CA GLN A 291 -10.19 -0.98 12.13
C GLN A 291 -11.29 0.09 12.04
N PRO A 292 -12.21 0.17 13.02
CA PRO A 292 -13.21 1.23 13.07
C PRO A 292 -12.54 2.60 13.14
N PRO A 293 -12.82 3.52 12.19
CA PRO A 293 -12.22 4.84 12.16
C PRO A 293 -12.95 5.82 13.12
N SER A 294 -12.25 6.88 13.53
CA SER A 294 -12.90 8.06 14.12
C SER A 294 -13.62 8.88 13.04
N ASP A 295 -14.49 9.81 13.47
CA ASP A 295 -15.19 10.71 12.55
C ASP A 295 -14.21 11.62 11.78
N GLU A 296 -13.14 12.03 12.44
CA GLU A 296 -12.07 12.82 11.82
C GLU A 296 -11.32 12.05 10.72
N GLN A 297 -11.09 10.75 10.94
CA GLN A 297 -10.46 9.87 9.93
C GLN A 297 -11.42 9.62 8.76
N ALA A 298 -12.71 9.42 9.05
CA ALA A 298 -13.76 9.33 8.03
C ALA A 298 -13.82 10.61 7.18
N GLN A 299 -13.74 11.78 7.81
CA GLN A 299 -13.71 13.06 7.12
C GLN A 299 -12.49 13.20 6.18
N CYS A 300 -11.30 12.75 6.58
CA CYS A 300 -10.15 12.71 5.68
C CYS A 300 -10.39 11.83 4.44
N ALA A 301 -11.03 10.67 4.62
CA ALA A 301 -11.36 9.79 3.51
C ALA A 301 -12.41 10.41 2.58
N ILE A 302 -13.42 11.08 3.13
CA ILE A 302 -14.44 11.83 2.37
C ILE A 302 -13.78 12.93 1.52
N VAL A 303 -12.95 13.76 2.12
CA VAL A 303 -12.25 14.84 1.41
C VAL A 303 -11.37 14.28 0.29
N ALA A 304 -10.64 13.19 0.52
CA ALA A 304 -9.83 12.55 -0.51
C ALA A 304 -10.69 12.02 -1.67
N LEU A 305 -11.87 11.44 -1.37
CA LEU A 305 -12.78 10.94 -2.40
C LEU A 305 -13.38 12.09 -3.21
N ASP A 306 -13.85 13.15 -2.55
CA ASP A 306 -14.44 14.31 -3.19
C ASP A 306 -13.47 14.97 -4.18
N HIS A 307 -12.22 15.18 -3.78
CA HIS A 307 -11.17 15.70 -4.66
C HIS A 307 -10.88 14.78 -5.84
N ALA A 308 -10.85 13.45 -5.65
CA ALA A 308 -10.61 12.51 -6.74
C ALA A 308 -11.78 12.52 -7.74
N MET A 309 -13.02 12.57 -7.24
CA MET A 309 -14.23 12.60 -8.08
C MET A 309 -14.45 13.94 -8.79
N SER A 310 -14.13 15.05 -8.13
CA SER A 310 -14.16 16.38 -8.75
C SER A 310 -13.22 16.46 -9.94
N LEU A 311 -11.98 15.99 -9.79
CA LEU A 311 -11.01 15.95 -10.87
C LEU A 311 -11.40 14.97 -12.01
N GLU A 312 -12.04 13.84 -11.67
CA GLU A 312 -12.57 12.90 -12.65
C GLU A 312 -13.71 13.55 -13.47
N LYS A 313 -14.62 14.27 -12.80
CA LYS A 313 -15.73 15.00 -13.43
C LYS A 313 -15.25 16.09 -14.38
N GLU A 314 -14.24 16.86 -13.99
CA GLU A 314 -13.62 17.90 -14.84
C GLU A 314 -13.06 17.30 -16.14
N ARG A 315 -12.66 16.04 -16.13
CA ARG A 315 -12.13 15.30 -17.27
C ARG A 315 -13.22 14.58 -18.09
N GLY A 316 -14.48 14.70 -17.71
CA GLY A 316 -15.59 14.02 -18.37
C GLY A 316 -15.58 12.50 -18.16
N GLY A 317 -14.92 12.00 -17.11
CA GLY A 317 -14.86 10.59 -16.77
C GLY A 317 -16.10 10.11 -16.00
N GLU A 318 -16.25 8.79 -15.91
CA GLU A 318 -17.30 8.17 -15.10
C GLU A 318 -16.95 8.26 -13.61
N LEU A 319 -17.91 8.67 -12.78
CA LEU A 319 -17.76 8.76 -11.34
C LEU A 319 -17.84 7.37 -10.70
N VAL A 320 -16.78 6.59 -10.88
CA VAL A 320 -16.61 5.25 -10.27
C VAL A 320 -15.27 5.17 -9.55
N ILE A 321 -15.21 4.33 -8.53
CA ILE A 321 -13.97 4.07 -7.80
C ILE A 321 -13.22 2.94 -8.51
N ALA A 322 -11.94 3.16 -8.81
CA ALA A 322 -11.08 2.26 -9.58
C ALA A 322 -10.30 1.27 -8.70
#